data_b2a87e0de52ea9a6a7e8182881afe9e5
#
_entry.id   b2a87e0de52ea9a6a7e8182881afe9e5
#
_cell.length_a   1.000
_cell.length_b   1.000
_cell.length_c   1.000
_cell.angle_alpha   90.00
_cell.angle_beta   90.00
_cell.angle_gamma   90.00
#
_symmetry.space_group_name_H-M   'P 1'
#
loop_
_entity.id
_entity.type
_entity.pdbx_description
1 polymer ?
#
loop_
_entity_poly.entity_id
_entity_poly.type
_entity_poly.pdbx_seq_one_letter_code
_entity_poly.pdbx_strand_id
1 'polypeptide(L)'
;MDWRLRKDGERLIGTPVGRVDEDSWRDFSAHLNAAVRDALAAQLPLVLDLSELEFMTSKGLRALTMAKKQAAGAVTITLAGPNLTMRRILSISRYDMLFPVVDDVDPTG
;
A
#
# COMPACT_ATOMS: atom_id res chain seq x y z
N MET A 1 13.48 -5.51 1.88
CA MET A 1 13.01 -4.30 2.58
C MET A 1 12.23 -4.71 3.82
N ASP A 2 12.14 -3.84 4.79
CA ASP A 2 11.35 -4.13 5.97
C ASP A 2 9.87 -3.95 5.69
N TRP A 3 9.08 -4.86 6.26
CA TRP A 3 7.63 -4.88 6.06
C TRP A 3 6.98 -5.44 7.31
N ARG A 4 5.91 -4.80 7.74
CA ARG A 4 5.10 -5.31 8.85
C ARG A 4 3.66 -5.47 8.39
N LEU A 5 3.04 -6.58 8.77
CA LEU A 5 1.62 -6.82 8.51
C LEU A 5 0.95 -7.13 9.83
N ARG A 6 -0.15 -6.42 10.12
CA ARG A 6 -0.91 -6.66 11.34
C ARG A 6 -2.40 -6.58 11.06
N LYS A 7 -3.17 -7.26 11.87
CA LYS A 7 -4.61 -7.14 11.86
C LYS A 7 -5.02 -6.13 12.92
N ASP A 8 -5.85 -5.18 12.55
CA ASP A 8 -6.34 -4.14 13.45
C ASP A 8 -7.85 -4.06 13.30
N GLY A 9 -8.58 -4.75 14.22
CA GLY A 9 -10.02 -4.83 14.14
C GLY A 9 -10.45 -5.54 12.87
N GLU A 10 -11.18 -4.84 12.01
CA GLU A 10 -11.75 -5.40 10.79
C GLU A 10 -10.96 -5.02 9.54
N ARG A 11 -9.64 -4.83 9.68
CA ARG A 11 -8.79 -4.50 8.55
C ARG A 11 -7.39 -5.08 8.75
N LEU A 12 -6.67 -5.24 7.64
CA LEU A 12 -5.25 -5.57 7.66
C LEU A 12 -4.47 -4.30 7.34
N ILE A 13 -3.34 -4.11 8.02
CA ILE A 13 -2.46 -2.97 7.80
C ILE A 13 -1.08 -3.49 7.44
N GLY A 14 -0.63 -3.16 6.23
CA GLY A 14 0.72 -3.46 5.77
C GLY A 14 1.57 -2.20 5.82
N THR A 15 2.74 -2.27 6.42
CA THR A 15 3.63 -1.11 6.60
C THR A 15 4.96 -1.39 5.93
N PRO A 16 5.18 -0.86 4.70
CA PRO A 16 6.52 -0.89 4.10
C PRO A 16 7.41 0.17 4.76
N VAL A 17 8.67 -0.19 4.97
CA VAL A 17 9.63 0.70 5.63
C VAL A 17 10.82 0.92 4.70
N GLY A 18 11.22 2.17 4.53
CA GLY A 18 12.36 2.53 3.72
C GLY A 18 11.94 3.14 2.40
N ARG A 19 12.34 2.53 1.30
CA ARG A 19 12.02 3.03 -0.03
C ARG A 19 11.84 1.86 -1.00
N VAL A 20 11.04 2.07 -2.04
CA VAL A 20 10.84 1.09 -3.10
C VAL A 20 11.60 1.57 -4.33
N ASP A 21 12.70 0.91 -4.63
CA ASP A 21 13.60 1.25 -5.73
C ASP A 21 13.97 -0.01 -6.52
N GLU A 22 15.01 0.08 -7.36
CA GLU A 22 15.45 -1.04 -8.19
C GLU A 22 15.87 -2.26 -7.38
N ASP A 23 16.36 -2.05 -6.16
CA ASP A 23 16.86 -3.15 -5.32
C ASP A 23 15.76 -3.77 -4.45
N SER A 24 14.74 -3.02 -4.13
CA SER A 24 13.72 -3.45 -3.15
C SER A 24 12.34 -3.73 -3.73
N TRP A 25 12.08 -3.39 -5.00
CA TRP A 25 10.73 -3.49 -5.54
C TRP A 25 10.19 -4.93 -5.56
N ARG A 26 11.07 -5.92 -5.77
CA ARG A 26 10.63 -7.32 -5.78
C ARG A 26 10.16 -7.76 -4.41
N ASP A 27 10.89 -7.39 -3.37
CA ASP A 27 10.47 -7.65 -1.99
C ASP A 27 9.15 -6.96 -1.67
N PHE A 28 9.03 -5.70 -2.05
CA PHE A 28 7.79 -4.96 -1.85
C PHE A 28 6.62 -5.66 -2.55
N SER A 29 6.81 -6.05 -3.80
CA SER A 29 5.79 -6.72 -4.59
C SER A 29 5.38 -8.05 -3.93
N ALA A 30 6.35 -8.83 -3.46
CA ALA A 30 6.07 -10.12 -2.82
C ALA A 30 5.27 -9.94 -1.53
N HIS A 31 5.68 -9.00 -0.68
CA HIS A 31 4.95 -8.69 0.55
C HIS A 31 3.53 -8.20 0.26
N LEU A 32 3.40 -7.32 -0.72
CA LEU A 32 2.10 -6.75 -1.07
C LEU A 32 1.17 -7.83 -1.63
N ASN A 33 1.67 -8.70 -2.50
CA ASN A 33 0.88 -9.80 -3.04
C ASN A 33 0.40 -10.74 -1.93
N ALA A 34 1.25 -11.06 -0.98
CA ALA A 34 0.87 -11.89 0.16
C ALA A 34 -0.19 -11.21 1.02
N ALA A 35 -0.06 -9.90 1.25
CA ALA A 35 -1.03 -9.14 2.02
C ALA A 35 -2.40 -9.12 1.32
N VAL A 36 -2.41 -8.96 0.01
CA VAL A 36 -3.67 -9.00 -0.75
C VAL A 36 -4.32 -10.38 -0.66
N ARG A 37 -3.53 -11.45 -0.78
CA ARG A 37 -4.07 -12.82 -0.60
C ARG A 37 -4.69 -12.99 0.78
N ASP A 38 -4.01 -12.51 1.82
CA ASP A 38 -4.52 -12.60 3.19
C ASP A 38 -5.83 -11.79 3.34
N ALA A 39 -5.86 -10.60 2.76
CA ALA A 39 -7.05 -9.76 2.80
C ALA A 39 -8.24 -10.43 2.09
N LEU A 40 -7.98 -11.02 0.92
CA LEU A 40 -9.02 -11.73 0.17
C LEU A 40 -9.53 -12.94 0.95
N ALA A 41 -8.64 -13.71 1.55
CA ALA A 41 -9.04 -14.91 2.33
C ALA A 41 -9.85 -14.53 3.56
N ALA A 42 -9.48 -13.43 4.23
CA ALA A 42 -10.18 -12.95 5.41
C ALA A 42 -11.39 -12.07 5.10
N GLN A 43 -11.53 -11.64 3.85
CA GLN A 43 -12.56 -10.70 3.42
C GLN A 43 -12.47 -9.37 4.20
N LEU A 44 -11.24 -8.88 4.37
CA LEU A 44 -10.97 -7.64 5.09
C LEU A 44 -10.35 -6.61 4.15
N PRO A 45 -10.64 -5.32 4.35
CA PRO A 45 -9.94 -4.28 3.61
C PRO A 45 -8.46 -4.25 3.99
N LEU A 46 -7.62 -3.83 3.05
CA LEU A 46 -6.19 -3.68 3.26
C LEU A 46 -5.83 -2.20 3.28
N VAL A 47 -5.12 -1.78 4.30
CA VAL A 47 -4.57 -0.44 4.41
C VAL A 47 -3.06 -0.56 4.27
N LEU A 48 -2.47 0.24 3.40
CA LEU A 48 -1.02 0.38 3.29
C LEU A 48 -0.63 1.64 4.05
N ASP A 49 0.06 1.45 5.16
CA ASP A 49 0.58 2.56 5.95
C ASP A 49 1.89 3.02 5.33
N LEU A 50 1.85 4.14 4.64
CA LEU A 50 3.00 4.69 3.91
C LEU A 50 3.82 5.68 4.74
N SER A 51 3.50 5.84 6.02
CA SER A 51 4.15 6.84 6.86
C SER A 51 5.65 6.61 7.05
N GLU A 52 6.11 5.37 6.90
CA GLU A 52 7.52 5.02 7.04
C GLU A 52 8.19 4.75 5.69
N LEU A 53 7.54 5.11 4.60
CA LEU A 53 8.07 4.95 3.26
C LEU A 53 8.55 6.30 2.73
N GLU A 54 9.82 6.38 2.33
CA GLU A 54 10.42 7.62 1.85
C GLU A 54 9.92 7.98 0.45
N PHE A 55 9.97 7.03 -0.47
CA PHE A 55 9.49 7.20 -1.86
C PHE A 55 9.37 5.84 -2.55
N MET A 56 8.82 5.86 -3.75
CA MET A 56 8.86 4.67 -4.63
C MET A 56 9.08 5.10 -6.07
N THR A 57 9.73 4.21 -6.82
CA THR A 57 9.93 4.39 -8.26
C THR A 57 8.72 3.84 -9.02
N SER A 58 8.76 3.94 -10.35
CA SER A 58 7.71 3.42 -11.21
C SER A 58 7.47 1.92 -11.01
N LYS A 59 8.48 1.17 -10.59
CA LYS A 59 8.30 -0.27 -10.31
C LYS A 59 7.45 -0.51 -9.07
N GLY A 60 7.58 0.36 -8.06
CA GLY A 60 6.71 0.30 -6.90
C GLY A 60 5.27 0.64 -7.27
N LEU A 61 5.08 1.66 -8.09
CA LEU A 61 3.75 2.03 -8.58
C LEU A 61 3.13 0.87 -9.38
N ARG A 62 3.93 0.19 -10.21
CA ARG A 62 3.44 -0.98 -10.94
C ARG A 62 2.99 -2.09 -9.99
N ALA A 63 3.73 -2.31 -8.91
CA ALA A 63 3.34 -3.30 -7.90
C ALA A 63 1.97 -2.95 -7.29
N LEU A 64 1.72 -1.66 -7.02
CA LEU A 64 0.40 -1.23 -6.56
C LEU A 64 -0.69 -1.53 -7.58
N THR A 65 -0.43 -1.28 -8.86
CA THR A 65 -1.39 -1.59 -9.93
C THR A 65 -1.72 -3.09 -9.95
N MET A 66 -0.69 -3.93 -9.85
CA MET A 66 -0.89 -5.38 -9.84
C MET A 66 -1.69 -5.82 -8.62
N ALA A 67 -1.44 -5.22 -7.47
CA ALA A 67 -2.20 -5.51 -6.27
C ALA A 67 -3.68 -5.16 -6.43
N LYS A 68 -3.97 -4.03 -7.05
CA LYS A 68 -5.35 -3.63 -7.32
C LYS A 68 -6.04 -4.62 -8.24
N LYS A 69 -5.35 -5.10 -9.27
CA LYS A 69 -5.89 -6.13 -10.16
C LYS A 69 -6.14 -7.44 -9.43
N GLN A 70 -5.20 -7.83 -8.57
CA GLN A 70 -5.33 -9.06 -7.78
C GLN A 70 -6.52 -8.99 -6.83
N ALA A 71 -6.76 -7.83 -6.22
CA ALA A 71 -7.90 -7.62 -5.34
C ALA A 71 -9.23 -7.65 -6.10
N ALA A 72 -9.22 -7.26 -7.38
CA ALA A 72 -10.35 -7.36 -8.31
C ALA A 72 -11.66 -6.76 -7.76
N GLY A 73 -11.56 -5.72 -6.92
CA GLY A 73 -12.71 -5.09 -6.32
C GLY A 73 -13.33 -5.83 -5.14
N ALA A 74 -12.81 -7.02 -4.80
CA ALA A 74 -13.34 -7.80 -3.68
C ALA A 74 -12.92 -7.23 -2.33
N VAL A 75 -11.76 -6.60 -2.25
CA VAL A 75 -11.32 -5.87 -1.06
C VAL A 75 -10.78 -4.51 -1.50
N THR A 76 -10.93 -3.53 -0.63
CA THR A 76 -10.42 -2.18 -0.87
C THR A 76 -8.97 -2.09 -0.40
N ILE A 77 -8.14 -1.43 -1.19
CA ILE A 77 -6.76 -1.10 -0.80
C ILE A 77 -6.70 0.42 -0.61
N THR A 78 -6.41 0.87 0.60
CA THR A 78 -6.31 2.28 0.95
C THR A 78 -4.85 2.63 1.25
N LEU A 79 -4.40 3.78 0.78
CA LEU A 79 -3.05 4.29 1.05
C LEU A 79 -3.16 5.34 2.16
N ALA A 80 -2.42 5.16 3.24
CA ALA A 80 -2.54 6.01 4.43
C ALA A 80 -1.22 6.67 4.78
N GLY A 81 -1.26 7.94 5.16
CA GLY A 81 -0.15 8.66 5.72
C GLY A 81 1.05 8.91 4.84
N PRO A 82 0.90 9.07 3.50
CA PRO A 82 2.06 9.32 2.66
C PRO A 82 2.72 10.65 3.03
N ASN A 83 4.05 10.68 3.02
CA ASN A 83 4.77 11.93 3.21
C ASN A 83 4.62 12.83 1.97
N LEU A 84 5.18 14.03 2.02
CA LEU A 84 5.02 14.99 0.93
C LEU A 84 5.57 14.45 -0.39
N THR A 85 6.72 13.79 -0.37
CA THR A 85 7.32 13.18 -1.56
C THR A 85 6.39 12.13 -2.16
N MET A 86 5.86 11.23 -1.33
CA MET A 86 4.93 10.21 -1.78
C MET A 86 3.63 10.81 -2.30
N ARG A 87 3.12 11.86 -1.65
CA ARG A 87 1.91 12.55 -2.13
C ARG A 87 2.11 13.11 -3.54
N ARG A 88 3.28 13.69 -3.80
CA ARG A 88 3.60 14.22 -5.12
C ARG A 88 3.69 13.10 -6.15
N ILE A 89 4.35 11.99 -5.80
CA ILE A 89 4.46 10.84 -6.69
C ILE A 89 3.07 10.31 -7.05
N LEU A 90 2.21 10.12 -6.05
CA LEU A 90 0.86 9.61 -6.26
C LEU A 90 0.02 10.58 -7.10
N SER A 91 0.16 11.88 -6.85
CA SER A 91 -0.60 12.90 -7.59
C SER A 91 -0.15 12.99 -9.05
N ILE A 92 1.16 13.06 -9.29
CA ILE A 92 1.71 13.18 -10.64
C ILE A 92 1.39 11.95 -11.48
N SER A 93 1.46 10.77 -10.87
CA SER A 93 1.16 9.51 -11.55
C SER A 93 -0.34 9.21 -11.63
N ARG A 94 -1.17 10.02 -10.97
CA ARG A 94 -2.62 9.86 -10.86
C ARG A 94 -3.05 8.60 -10.12
N TYR A 95 -2.19 8.06 -9.29
CA TYR A 95 -2.52 6.90 -8.46
C TYR A 95 -3.49 7.27 -7.34
N ASP A 96 -3.55 8.56 -6.96
CA ASP A 96 -4.56 9.05 -6.03
C ASP A 96 -5.98 8.98 -6.61
N MET A 97 -6.12 8.77 -7.92
CA MET A 97 -7.40 8.49 -8.56
C MET A 97 -7.74 7.01 -8.57
N LEU A 98 -6.73 6.13 -8.40
CA LEU A 98 -6.91 4.68 -8.43
C LEU A 98 -7.12 4.09 -7.04
N PHE A 99 -6.59 4.76 -6.01
CA PHE A 99 -6.65 4.30 -4.63
C PHE A 99 -7.18 5.40 -3.74
N PRO A 100 -8.03 5.10 -2.75
CA PRO A 100 -8.31 6.07 -1.70
C PRO A 100 -7.00 6.41 -0.97
N VAL A 101 -6.77 7.70 -0.75
CA VAL A 101 -5.60 8.19 0.00
C VAL A 101 -6.12 8.95 1.21
N VAL A 102 -5.67 8.55 2.39
CA VAL A 102 -6.07 9.18 3.64
C VAL A 102 -4.84 9.70 4.37
N ASP A 103 -5.03 10.67 5.26
CA ASP A 103 -3.92 11.35 5.93
C ASP A 103 -3.28 10.48 7.01
N ASP A 104 -4.03 9.54 7.58
CA ASP A 104 -3.58 8.76 8.73
C ASP A 104 -4.19 7.36 8.67
N VAL A 105 -3.45 6.39 9.21
CA VAL A 105 -3.92 5.01 9.36
C VAL A 105 -5.15 4.96 10.26
N ASP A 106 -5.21 5.82 11.28
CA ASP A 106 -6.33 5.88 12.20
C ASP A 106 -7.13 7.15 11.97
N PRO A 107 -8.01 7.14 10.96
CA PRO A 107 -8.76 8.33 10.56
C PRO A 107 -9.85 8.73 11.53
N THR A 108 -10.14 7.89 12.52
CA THR A 108 -11.21 8.15 13.48
C THR A 108 -10.76 9.03 14.61
N GLY A 109 -9.54 9.47 14.51
CA GLY A 109 -8.99 10.31 15.56
C GLY A 109 -10.01 11.19 16.18
#